data_c5e5b85ef9842753412c7456139681be
#
_entry.id   c5e5b85ef9842753412c7456139681be
#
_cell.length_a   1.000
_cell.length_b   1.000
_cell.length_c   1.000
_cell.angle_alpha   90.00
_cell.angle_beta   90.00
_cell.angle_gamma   90.00
#
_symmetry.space_group_name_H-M   'P 1'
#
loop_
_entity.id
_entity.type
_entity.pdbx_description
1 polymer ?
#
loop_
_entity_poly.entity_id
_entity_poly.type
_entity_poly.pdbx_seq_one_letter_code
_entity_poly.pdbx_strand_id
1 'polypeptide(L)'
;AIARRADALVVDVSIPAPLEPLLVPQGSITVDGVSLTVNALPAPGVLQLSLIEFTWRHTTLGALAVGDRVHLEADVIAKHVHRLVAPYVGSVGATST
;
A
#
# COMPACT_ATOMS: atom_id res chain seq x y z
N ALA A 1 9.89 -1.62 -8.18
CA ALA A 1 10.56 -0.68 -9.09
C ALA A 1 10.43 0.75 -8.57
N ILE A 2 11.40 1.57 -8.90
CA ILE A 2 11.41 2.98 -8.51
C ILE A 2 11.67 3.79 -9.77
N ALA A 3 10.81 4.77 -10.05
CA ALA A 3 10.97 5.63 -11.19
C ALA A 3 10.61 7.07 -10.83
N ARG A 4 11.38 8.02 -11.35
CA ARG A 4 11.06 9.43 -11.17
C ARG A 4 10.22 9.93 -12.35
N ARG A 5 9.10 10.56 -12.06
CA ARG A 5 8.22 11.15 -13.08
C ARG A 5 7.86 12.57 -12.66
N ALA A 6 8.23 13.57 -13.45
CA ALA A 6 8.01 14.97 -13.13
C ALA A 6 8.51 15.25 -11.70
N ASP A 7 7.62 15.71 -10.82
CA ASP A 7 7.95 16.05 -9.43
C ASP A 7 7.69 14.91 -8.46
N ALA A 8 7.43 13.71 -8.96
CA ALA A 8 7.09 12.58 -8.11
C ALA A 8 8.04 11.40 -8.31
N LEU A 9 8.23 10.65 -7.24
CA LEU A 9 8.93 9.38 -7.26
C LEU A 9 7.87 8.28 -7.22
N VAL A 10 7.80 7.46 -8.25
CA VAL A 10 6.85 6.34 -8.33
C VAL A 10 7.55 5.09 -7.84
N VAL A 11 6.98 4.46 -6.83
CA VAL A 11 7.58 3.30 -6.17
C VAL A 11 6.58 2.14 -6.19
N ASP A 12 7.01 1.01 -6.76
CA ASP A 12 6.25 -0.24 -6.70
C ASP A 12 6.77 -1.10 -5.55
N VAL A 13 5.88 -1.54 -4.70
CA VAL A 13 6.20 -2.30 -3.50
C VAL A 13 5.47 -3.63 -3.53
N SER A 14 6.18 -4.73 -3.30
CA SER A 14 5.56 -6.04 -3.10
C SER A 14 4.83 -6.07 -1.77
N ILE A 15 3.62 -6.59 -1.76
CA ILE A 15 2.80 -6.66 -0.55
C ILE A 15 2.51 -8.11 -0.16
N PRO A 16 2.54 -8.42 1.14
CA PRO A 16 2.15 -9.75 1.61
C PRO A 16 0.66 -9.97 1.40
N ALA A 17 0.29 -11.21 1.10
CA ALA A 17 -1.09 -11.59 0.80
C ALA A 17 -2.12 -11.13 1.86
N PRO A 18 -1.84 -11.19 3.17
CA PRO A 18 -2.82 -10.72 4.16
C PRO A 18 -3.16 -9.25 4.08
N LEU A 19 -2.29 -8.40 3.53
CA LEU A 19 -2.56 -6.97 3.39
C LEU A 19 -3.34 -6.63 2.13
N GLU A 20 -3.28 -7.47 1.10
CA GLU A 20 -3.86 -7.15 -0.20
C GLU A 20 -5.34 -6.78 -0.14
N PRO A 21 -6.22 -7.50 0.58
CA PRO A 21 -7.64 -7.15 0.64
C PRO A 21 -7.93 -5.87 1.42
N LEU A 22 -6.95 -5.32 2.13
CA LEU A 22 -7.11 -4.08 2.89
C LEU A 22 -6.71 -2.84 2.09
N LEU A 23 -6.16 -3.02 0.90
CA LEU A 23 -5.65 -1.93 0.08
C LEU A 23 -6.60 -1.63 -1.07
N VAL A 24 -6.86 -0.35 -1.28
CA VAL A 24 -7.68 0.13 -2.40
C VAL A 24 -6.99 1.33 -3.03
N PRO A 25 -7.16 1.55 -4.35
CA PRO A 25 -6.66 2.77 -4.97
C PRO A 25 -7.23 4.00 -4.28
N GLN A 26 -6.41 5.01 -4.08
CA GLN A 26 -6.74 6.25 -3.37
C GLN A 26 -6.93 6.08 -1.86
N GLY A 27 -6.83 4.87 -1.34
CA GLY A 27 -6.82 4.61 0.09
C GLY A 27 -5.47 4.96 0.72
N SER A 28 -5.36 4.78 2.03
CA SER A 28 -4.15 5.11 2.79
C SER A 28 -3.39 3.85 3.20
N ILE A 29 -2.08 3.99 3.25
CA ILE A 29 -1.17 2.97 3.78
C ILE A 29 -0.02 3.67 4.50
N THR A 30 0.50 3.03 5.55
CA THR A 30 1.69 3.52 6.25
C THR A 30 2.90 2.71 5.81
N VAL A 31 3.92 3.40 5.35
CA VAL A 31 5.18 2.80 4.88
C VAL A 31 6.31 3.38 5.72
N ASP A 32 7.00 2.53 6.47
CA ASP A 32 8.07 2.94 7.40
C ASP A 32 7.65 4.12 8.31
N GLY A 33 6.39 4.09 8.79
CA GLY A 33 5.87 5.14 9.66
C GLY A 33 5.33 6.37 8.93
N VAL A 34 5.38 6.41 7.61
CA VAL A 34 4.89 7.54 6.80
C VAL A 34 3.55 7.18 6.19
N SER A 35 2.52 8.00 6.45
CA SER A 35 1.19 7.79 5.87
C SER A 35 1.17 8.29 4.43
N LEU A 36 0.78 7.41 3.51
CA LEU A 36 0.79 7.69 2.08
C LEU A 36 -0.53 7.26 1.45
N THR A 37 -0.81 7.81 0.28
CA THR A 37 -1.96 7.41 -0.53
C THR A 37 -1.54 6.34 -1.53
N VAL A 38 -2.35 5.30 -1.65
CA VAL A 38 -2.18 4.26 -2.66
C VAL A 38 -2.50 4.86 -4.03
N ASN A 39 -1.50 4.95 -4.90
CA ASN A 39 -1.70 5.48 -6.24
C ASN A 39 -2.43 4.48 -7.14
N ALA A 40 -1.99 3.24 -7.13
CA ALA A 40 -2.58 2.17 -7.93
C ALA A 40 -2.20 0.80 -7.36
N LEU A 41 -2.92 -0.21 -7.80
CA LEU A 41 -2.61 -1.61 -7.57
C LEU A 41 -2.40 -2.26 -8.95
N PRO A 42 -1.22 -2.09 -9.54
CA PRO A 42 -1.01 -2.43 -10.96
C PRO A 42 -1.05 -3.93 -11.25
N ALA A 43 -0.82 -4.76 -10.24
CA ALA A 43 -0.85 -6.21 -10.37
C ALA A 43 -1.15 -6.84 -9.02
N PRO A 44 -1.62 -8.10 -8.98
CA PRO A 44 -1.78 -8.80 -7.72
C PRO A 44 -0.46 -8.82 -6.93
N GLY A 45 -0.54 -8.46 -5.67
CA GLY A 45 0.64 -8.44 -4.80
C GLY A 45 1.58 -7.24 -5.00
N VAL A 46 1.16 -6.24 -5.77
CA VAL A 46 1.97 -5.04 -6.01
C VAL A 46 1.17 -3.78 -5.68
N LEU A 47 1.79 -2.92 -4.91
CA LEU A 47 1.27 -1.61 -4.53
C LEU A 47 2.13 -0.54 -5.21
N GLN A 48 1.50 0.44 -5.82
CA GLN A 48 2.20 1.58 -6.39
C GLN A 48 1.95 2.83 -5.57
N LEU A 49 3.03 3.50 -5.19
CA LEU A 49 3.01 4.75 -4.46
C LEU A 49 3.58 5.86 -5.33
N SER A 50 3.05 7.07 -5.18
CA SER A 50 3.61 8.26 -5.80
C SER A 50 4.02 9.22 -4.68
N LEU A 51 5.31 9.46 -4.53
CA LEU A 51 5.87 10.30 -3.49
C LEU A 51 6.19 11.67 -4.08
N ILE A 52 5.59 12.72 -3.52
CA ILE A 52 5.95 14.08 -3.90
C ILE A 52 7.34 14.42 -3.34
N GLU A 53 7.98 15.42 -3.95
CA GLU A 53 9.35 15.80 -3.58
C GLU A 53 9.52 16.10 -2.10
N PHE A 54 8.59 16.84 -1.51
CA PHE A 54 8.64 17.13 -0.08
C PHE A 54 8.72 15.84 0.76
N THR A 55 7.89 14.85 0.44
CA THR A 55 7.83 13.60 1.19
C THR A 55 9.13 12.82 1.09
N TRP A 56 9.65 12.60 -0.11
CA TRP A 56 10.87 11.78 -0.22
C TRP A 56 12.13 12.53 0.20
N ARG A 57 12.11 13.87 0.27
CA ARG A 57 13.23 14.65 0.81
C ARG A 57 13.24 14.71 2.34
N HIS A 58 12.07 14.60 2.97
CA HIS A 58 11.92 14.78 4.42
C HIS A 58 11.64 13.50 5.19
N THR A 59 11.72 12.34 4.53
CA THR A 59 11.52 11.04 5.15
C THR A 59 12.62 10.08 4.73
N THR A 60 12.68 8.92 5.40
CA THR A 60 13.60 7.86 5.02
C THR A 60 13.29 7.24 3.67
N LEU A 61 12.08 7.52 3.12
CA LEU A 61 11.65 6.93 1.85
C LEU A 61 12.50 7.40 0.66
N GLY A 62 13.11 8.57 0.76
CA GLY A 62 14.00 9.08 -0.30
C GLY A 62 15.30 8.29 -0.45
N ALA A 63 15.66 7.51 0.57
CA ALA A 63 16.87 6.68 0.54
C ALA A 63 16.60 5.25 0.04
N LEU A 64 15.36 4.92 -0.32
CA LEU A 64 15.02 3.58 -0.79
C LEU A 64 15.67 3.28 -2.13
N ALA A 65 16.12 2.03 -2.26
CA ALA A 65 16.61 1.46 -3.51
C ALA A 65 15.83 0.19 -3.83
N VAL A 66 15.83 -0.21 -5.08
CA VAL A 66 15.21 -1.46 -5.51
C VAL A 66 15.81 -2.61 -4.71
N GLY A 67 14.95 -3.45 -4.15
CA GLY A 67 15.35 -4.57 -3.30
C GLY A 67 15.31 -4.27 -1.81
N ASP A 68 15.17 -3.02 -1.41
CA ASP A 68 15.03 -2.66 0.00
C ASP A 68 13.68 -3.17 0.55
N ARG A 69 13.66 -3.43 1.84
CA ARG A 69 12.45 -3.82 2.56
C ARG A 69 11.88 -2.63 3.31
N VAL A 70 10.55 -2.58 3.38
CA VAL A 70 9.83 -1.55 4.11
C VAL A 70 8.80 -2.19 5.03
N HIS A 71 8.46 -1.49 6.11
CA HIS A 71 7.37 -1.89 6.99
C HIS A 71 6.07 -1.31 6.48
N LEU A 72 5.08 -2.18 6.24
CA LEU A 72 3.77 -1.80 5.73
C LEU A 72 2.72 -1.97 6.82
N GLU A 73 1.84 -0.99 6.93
CA GLU A 73 0.73 -1.03 7.85
C GLU A 73 -0.51 -0.49 7.15
N ALA A 74 -1.56 -1.32 7.06
CA ALA A 74 -2.81 -0.91 6.47
C ALA A 74 -3.54 0.09 7.37
N ASP A 75 -4.38 0.94 6.75
CA ASP A 75 -5.20 1.88 7.48
C ASP A 75 -6.11 1.16 8.47
N VAL A 76 -6.21 1.69 9.67
CA VAL A 76 -7.06 1.14 10.73
C VAL A 76 -8.52 1.09 10.29
N ILE A 77 -9.00 2.11 9.58
CA ILE A 77 -10.37 2.13 9.07
C ILE A 77 -10.59 0.99 8.07
N ALA A 78 -9.64 0.75 7.17
CA ALA A 78 -9.72 -0.35 6.22
C ALA A 78 -9.76 -1.70 6.92
N LYS A 79 -8.99 -1.88 7.97
CA LYS A 79 -9.01 -3.10 8.78
C LYS A 79 -10.37 -3.33 9.42
N HIS A 80 -10.98 -2.29 9.96
CA HIS A 80 -12.30 -2.38 10.57
C HIS A 80 -13.38 -2.73 9.56
N VAL A 81 -13.38 -2.07 8.41
CA VAL A 81 -14.34 -2.36 7.34
C VAL A 81 -14.19 -3.80 6.84
N HIS A 82 -12.97 -4.25 6.61
CA HIS A 82 -12.72 -5.62 6.18
C HIS A 82 -13.26 -6.62 7.21
N ARG A 83 -13.02 -6.39 8.48
CA ARG A 83 -13.50 -7.26 9.55
C ARG A 83 -15.03 -7.32 9.60
N LEU A 84 -15.69 -6.20 9.34
CA LEU A 84 -17.15 -6.13 9.36
C LEU A 84 -17.79 -6.85 8.18
N VAL A 85 -17.17 -6.82 6.99
CA VAL A 85 -17.74 -7.42 5.78
C VAL A 85 -17.27 -8.84 5.52
N ALA A 86 -16.16 -9.28 6.08
CA ALA A 86 -15.61 -10.61 5.84
C ALA A 86 -16.60 -11.77 6.11
N PRO A 87 -17.44 -11.73 7.16
CA PRO A 87 -18.42 -12.79 7.38
C PRO A 87 -19.43 -12.92 6.24
N TYR A 88 -19.82 -11.80 5.61
CA TYR A 88 -20.76 -11.80 4.49
C TYR A 88 -20.12 -12.36 3.23
N VAL A 89 -18.87 -11.97 2.96
CA VAL A 89 -18.11 -12.51 1.84
C VAL A 89 -17.96 -14.02 1.98
N GLY A 90 -17.59 -14.51 3.16
CA GLY A 90 -17.45 -15.92 3.43
C GLY A 90 -18.76 -16.68 3.29
N SER A 91 -19.90 -16.07 3.66
CA SER A 91 -21.20 -16.72 3.62
C SER A 91 -21.75 -16.93 2.21
N VAL A 92 -21.22 -16.23 1.21
CA VAL A 92 -21.64 -16.44 -0.20
C VAL A 92 -20.73 -17.41 -0.94
N GLY A 93 -19.99 -18.22 -0.23
CA GLY A 93 -19.23 -19.30 -0.82
C GLY A 93 -17.81 -18.97 -1.21
N ALA A 94 -17.36 -17.77 -0.96
CA ALA A 94 -15.95 -17.45 -1.11
C ALA A 94 -15.15 -18.17 0.00
N THR A 95 -13.91 -18.50 -0.28
CA THR A 95 -13.04 -19.03 0.76
C THR A 95 -12.90 -17.97 1.84
N SER A 96 -13.02 -18.42 3.08
CA SER A 96 -12.81 -17.49 4.18
C SER A 96 -11.37 -16.99 4.18
N THR A 97 -11.22 -15.79 4.53
CA THR A 97 -9.92 -15.15 4.60
C THR A 97 -9.51 -14.92 6.04
#